data_6e1d0449d4d5cead29794f2ec2dd52c3
#
_entry.id   6e1d0449d4d5cead29794f2ec2dd52c3
#
_cell.length_a   1.000
_cell.length_b   1.000
_cell.length_c   1.000
_cell.angle_alpha   90.00
_cell.angle_beta   90.00
_cell.angle_gamma   90.00
#
_symmetry.space_group_name_H-M   'P 1'
#
loop_
_entity.id
_entity.type
_entity.pdbx_description
1 polymer ?
#
loop_
_entity_poly.entity_id
_entity_poly.type
_entity_poly.pdbx_seq_one_letter_code
_entity_poly.pdbx_strand_id
1 'polypeptide(L)'
;MTDNTLAGAMVHQRLQRLMTQCQNMSIPTLTSFLPNDVSPLRQALSESDVIMDAIFGFSFQPPVRAPFDSVLSLLAQSKLPIVSVDIPSGWDVEKGDEFGLGLQPNVLVSLTAPKMGVKSFKGRHFLGGRFISKFVSQHFVRILQLTVSCRTMDEEYGLNLPKYPGFTQIVELRSHEP
;
A
#
# COMPACT_ATOMS: atom_id res chain seq x y z
N MET A 1 11.48 12.16 -27.08
CA MET A 1 11.94 12.89 -25.87
C MET A 1 10.84 13.67 -25.15
N THR A 2 9.58 13.59 -25.56
CA THR A 2 8.47 14.46 -25.08
C THR A 2 7.52 13.80 -24.09
N ASP A 3 7.60 12.48 -23.86
CA ASP A 3 6.64 11.78 -22.99
C ASP A 3 6.96 11.84 -21.48
N ASN A 4 8.23 11.99 -21.11
CA ASN A 4 8.63 12.00 -19.69
C ASN A 4 8.29 13.31 -18.95
N THR A 5 8.13 14.42 -19.64
CA THR A 5 7.80 15.71 -19.03
C THR A 5 6.32 15.86 -18.67
N LEU A 6 5.41 15.33 -19.49
CA LEU A 6 3.98 15.35 -19.24
C LEU A 6 3.59 14.42 -18.10
N ALA A 7 4.12 13.19 -18.08
CA ALA A 7 3.90 12.24 -17.00
C ALA A 7 4.42 12.77 -15.66
N GLY A 8 5.62 13.36 -15.62
CA GLY A 8 6.17 14.00 -14.43
C GLY A 8 5.32 15.15 -13.92
N ALA A 9 4.81 16.01 -14.81
CA ALA A 9 3.93 17.12 -14.44
C ALA A 9 2.59 16.63 -13.87
N MET A 10 2.01 15.57 -14.42
CA MET A 10 0.77 14.97 -13.93
C MET A 10 0.95 14.34 -12.54
N VAL A 11 2.06 13.64 -12.29
CA VAL A 11 2.39 13.07 -10.98
C VAL A 11 2.55 14.20 -9.96
N HIS A 12 3.29 15.25 -10.28
CA HIS A 12 3.47 16.39 -9.41
C HIS A 12 2.14 17.08 -9.06
N GLN A 13 1.27 17.29 -10.03
CA GLN A 13 -0.05 17.87 -9.81
C GLN A 13 -0.93 17.00 -8.90
N ARG A 14 -0.87 15.67 -9.05
CA ARG A 14 -1.61 14.72 -8.16
C ARG A 14 -1.10 14.82 -6.72
N LEU A 15 0.21 14.82 -6.52
CA LEU A 15 0.81 14.98 -5.19
C LEU A 15 0.39 16.29 -4.53
N GLN A 16 0.42 17.41 -5.26
CA GLN A 16 -0.04 18.70 -4.73
C GLN A 16 -1.50 18.67 -4.28
N ARG A 17 -2.39 18.04 -5.06
CA ARG A 17 -3.81 17.88 -4.69
C ARG A 17 -3.98 17.06 -3.41
N LEU A 18 -3.24 15.95 -3.27
CA LEU A 18 -3.28 15.12 -2.07
C LEU A 18 -2.73 15.88 -0.85
N MET A 19 -1.65 16.63 -1.00
CA MET A 19 -1.12 17.49 0.06
C MET A 19 -2.15 18.54 0.49
N THR A 20 -2.83 19.18 -0.47
CA THR A 20 -3.91 20.12 -0.16
C THR A 20 -5.06 19.45 0.60
N GLN A 21 -5.42 18.22 0.23
CA GLN A 21 -6.43 17.46 1.00
C GLN A 21 -5.99 17.20 2.43
N CYS A 22 -4.74 16.76 2.65
CA CYS A 22 -4.21 16.57 4.00
C CYS A 22 -4.27 17.88 4.80
N GLN A 23 -3.87 18.99 4.21
CA GLN A 23 -3.93 20.32 4.84
C GLN A 23 -5.36 20.71 5.21
N ASN A 24 -6.33 20.53 4.30
CA ASN A 24 -7.75 20.83 4.53
C ASN A 24 -8.34 19.95 5.64
N MET A 25 -7.82 18.76 5.83
CA MET A 25 -8.19 17.82 6.89
C MET A 25 -7.39 18.06 8.19
N SER A 26 -6.55 19.10 8.24
CA SER A 26 -5.66 19.41 9.37
C SER A 26 -4.71 18.25 9.73
N ILE A 27 -4.31 17.46 8.74
CA ILE A 27 -3.31 16.39 8.90
C ILE A 27 -1.92 17.02 8.81
N PRO A 28 -1.10 16.97 9.87
CA PRO A 28 0.26 17.48 9.82
C PRO A 28 1.08 16.77 8.73
N THR A 29 1.84 17.54 7.96
CA THR A 29 2.68 17.01 6.89
C THR A 29 4.13 17.43 7.09
N LEU A 30 5.06 16.50 6.98
CA LEU A 30 6.48 16.79 6.95
C LEU A 30 6.86 17.18 5.52
N THR A 31 7.01 18.48 5.27
CA THR A 31 7.28 19.04 3.93
C THR A 31 8.76 19.26 3.62
N SER A 32 9.60 19.32 4.67
CA SER A 32 11.05 19.50 4.53
C SER A 32 11.77 18.19 4.88
N PHE A 33 11.79 17.28 3.94
CA PHE A 33 12.55 16.05 4.04
C PHE A 33 13.79 16.17 3.15
N LEU A 34 14.94 16.41 3.74
CA LEU A 34 16.22 16.34 3.00
C LEU A 34 16.63 14.86 2.89
N PRO A 35 17.15 14.41 1.76
CA PRO A 35 17.48 13.00 1.51
C PRO A 35 18.37 12.35 2.58
N ASN A 36 19.13 13.17 3.32
CA ASN A 36 20.07 12.73 4.34
C ASN A 36 19.70 13.16 5.77
N ASP A 37 18.54 13.80 5.98
CA ASP A 37 18.10 14.22 7.31
C ASP A 37 16.76 13.57 7.67
N VAL A 38 16.84 12.49 8.44
CA VAL A 38 15.69 11.77 8.98
C VAL A 38 15.26 12.27 10.36
N SER A 39 15.86 13.37 10.86
CA SER A 39 15.55 13.91 12.20
C SER A 39 14.09 14.29 12.37
N PRO A 40 13.43 14.97 11.40
CA PRO A 40 12.00 15.28 11.53
C PRO A 40 11.12 14.03 11.61
N LEU A 41 11.45 12.98 10.86
CA LEU A 41 10.75 11.72 10.91
C LEU A 41 10.98 11.00 12.26
N ARG A 42 12.20 11.03 12.78
CA ARG A 42 12.52 10.47 14.10
C ARG A 42 11.73 11.15 15.21
N GLN A 43 11.60 12.48 15.15
CA GLN A 43 10.77 13.22 16.10
C GLN A 43 9.31 12.79 15.97
N ALA A 44 8.74 12.76 14.76
CA ALA A 44 7.36 12.34 14.55
C ALA A 44 7.09 10.92 15.07
N LEU A 45 8.04 9.98 14.87
CA LEU A 45 7.94 8.63 15.42
C LEU A 45 7.93 8.61 16.95
N SER A 46 8.66 9.51 17.61
CA SER A 46 8.66 9.58 19.09
C SER A 46 7.35 10.06 19.69
N GLU A 47 6.52 10.71 18.89
CA GLU A 47 5.21 11.26 19.26
C GLU A 47 4.05 10.40 18.74
N SER A 48 4.34 9.26 18.11
CA SER A 48 3.35 8.38 17.47
C SER A 48 3.14 7.09 18.25
N ASP A 49 1.93 6.51 18.14
CA ASP A 49 1.57 5.22 18.73
C ASP A 49 1.62 4.07 17.71
N VAL A 50 1.52 4.40 16.41
CA VAL A 50 1.45 3.42 15.32
C VAL A 50 2.01 4.02 14.03
N ILE A 51 2.63 3.18 13.22
CA ILE A 51 3.09 3.53 11.87
C ILE A 51 2.09 2.98 10.87
N MET A 52 1.58 3.83 9.97
CA MET A 52 0.87 3.38 8.78
C MET A 52 1.83 3.46 7.59
N ASP A 53 2.25 2.30 7.11
CA ASP A 53 3.09 2.15 5.92
C ASP A 53 2.22 2.09 4.66
N ALA A 54 2.26 3.14 3.87
CA ALA A 54 1.61 3.24 2.56
C ALA A 54 2.57 3.89 1.54
N ILE A 55 3.88 3.58 1.65
CA ILE A 55 4.93 4.19 0.83
C ILE A 55 4.94 3.56 -0.56
N PHE A 56 4.95 2.22 -0.62
CA PHE A 56 4.97 1.46 -1.87
C PHE A 56 3.74 0.56 -1.98
N GLY A 57 3.29 0.34 -3.20
CA GLY A 57 2.17 -0.55 -3.52
C GLY A 57 2.56 -1.58 -4.59
N PHE A 58 1.57 -2.18 -5.23
CA PHE A 58 1.73 -3.30 -6.17
C PHE A 58 2.65 -3.04 -7.37
N SER A 59 2.92 -1.79 -7.71
CA SER A 59 3.83 -1.43 -8.82
C SER A 59 5.30 -1.30 -8.40
N PHE A 60 5.59 -1.49 -7.11
CA PHE A 60 6.96 -1.42 -6.61
C PHE A 60 7.78 -2.63 -7.05
N GLN A 61 9.03 -2.36 -7.39
CA GLN A 61 10.04 -3.37 -7.70
C GLN A 61 11.33 -3.06 -6.94
N PRO A 62 11.87 -4.00 -6.16
CA PRO A 62 13.16 -3.83 -5.48
C PRO A 62 14.30 -3.54 -6.47
N PRO A 63 15.39 -2.91 -6.03
CA PRO A 63 15.67 -2.46 -4.67
C PRO A 63 15.04 -1.10 -4.33
N VAL A 64 14.85 -0.84 -3.03
CA VAL A 64 14.50 0.49 -2.53
C VAL A 64 15.65 1.45 -2.81
N ARG A 65 15.31 2.66 -3.26
CA ARG A 65 16.30 3.70 -3.64
C ARG A 65 16.16 4.91 -2.74
N ALA A 66 17.25 5.69 -2.63
CA ALA A 66 17.22 6.98 -1.96
C ALA A 66 16.08 7.87 -2.49
N PRO A 67 15.40 8.62 -1.63
CA PRO A 67 15.63 8.78 -0.18
C PRO A 67 14.91 7.74 0.70
N PHE A 68 14.20 6.78 0.11
CA PHE A 68 13.32 5.86 0.86
C PHE A 68 14.08 4.75 1.60
N ASP A 69 15.29 4.44 1.21
CA ASP A 69 16.15 3.46 1.89
C ASP A 69 16.44 3.86 3.35
N SER A 70 16.78 5.12 3.59
CA SER A 70 16.99 5.64 4.94
C SER A 70 15.70 5.72 5.75
N VAL A 71 14.58 6.02 5.09
CA VAL A 71 13.24 6.02 5.71
C VAL A 71 12.87 4.62 6.18
N LEU A 72 12.93 3.62 5.30
CA LEU A 72 12.60 2.25 5.63
C LEU A 72 13.51 1.71 6.76
N SER A 73 14.80 2.01 6.70
CA SER A 73 15.75 1.63 7.76
C SER A 73 15.35 2.21 9.12
N LEU A 74 14.90 3.46 9.16
CA LEU A 74 14.44 4.09 10.39
C LEU A 74 13.13 3.47 10.90
N LEU A 75 12.16 3.23 10.00
CA LEU A 75 10.88 2.59 10.36
C LEU A 75 11.10 1.17 10.87
N ALA A 76 11.99 0.39 10.24
CA ALA A 76 12.31 -0.98 10.65
C ALA A 76 12.97 -1.05 12.04
N GLN A 77 13.69 0.00 12.44
CA GLN A 77 14.31 0.11 13.78
C GLN A 77 13.31 0.58 14.85
N SER A 78 12.16 1.08 14.45
CA SER A 78 11.12 1.52 15.38
C SER A 78 10.52 0.32 16.12
N LYS A 79 10.13 0.55 17.39
CA LYS A 79 9.37 -0.42 18.20
C LYS A 79 7.86 -0.24 18.08
N LEU A 80 7.42 0.75 17.31
CA LEU A 80 6.00 1.01 17.10
C LEU A 80 5.37 -0.10 16.26
N PRO A 81 4.12 -0.47 16.52
CA PRO A 81 3.39 -1.37 15.65
C PRO A 81 3.24 -0.76 14.25
N ILE A 82 3.42 -1.60 13.22
CA ILE A 82 3.34 -1.19 11.82
C ILE A 82 2.09 -1.83 11.20
N VAL A 83 1.31 -1.00 10.51
CA VAL A 83 0.19 -1.42 9.64
C VAL A 83 0.57 -1.08 8.21
N SER A 84 0.83 -2.09 7.38
CA SER A 84 1.12 -1.88 5.95
C SER A 84 -0.13 -1.99 5.10
N VAL A 85 -0.24 -1.11 4.11
CA VAL A 85 -1.34 -1.06 3.15
C VAL A 85 -0.86 -1.59 1.80
N ASP A 86 -1.61 -2.51 1.22
CA ASP A 86 -1.41 -3.17 -0.07
C ASP A 86 -0.32 -4.24 -0.05
N ILE A 87 0.92 -3.87 0.19
CA ILE A 87 2.08 -4.75 0.39
C ILE A 87 3.06 -4.07 1.35
N PRO A 88 3.76 -4.80 2.23
CA PRO A 88 4.77 -4.17 3.09
C PRO A 88 5.86 -3.50 2.25
N SER A 89 6.21 -2.26 2.60
CA SER A 89 7.20 -1.52 1.83
C SER A 89 8.57 -2.20 1.87
N GLY A 90 9.16 -2.34 0.68
CA GLY A 90 10.41 -3.08 0.47
C GLY A 90 10.22 -4.54 0.02
N TRP A 91 8.99 -5.09 0.11
CA TRP A 91 8.71 -6.44 -0.37
C TRP A 91 8.47 -6.46 -1.88
N ASP A 92 8.96 -7.50 -2.55
CA ASP A 92 8.59 -7.80 -3.93
C ASP A 92 7.16 -8.35 -4.00
N VAL A 93 6.41 -7.96 -5.03
CA VAL A 93 4.99 -8.28 -5.19
C VAL A 93 4.75 -9.79 -5.37
N GLU A 94 5.70 -10.50 -5.98
CA GLU A 94 5.61 -11.93 -6.25
C GLU A 94 6.42 -12.77 -5.24
N LYS A 95 7.65 -12.30 -4.92
CA LYS A 95 8.61 -13.06 -4.13
C LYS A 95 8.58 -12.74 -2.63
N GLY A 96 7.99 -11.61 -2.24
CA GLY A 96 7.95 -11.16 -0.86
C GLY A 96 9.25 -10.50 -0.40
N ASP A 97 9.61 -10.68 0.86
CA ASP A 97 10.83 -10.10 1.44
C ASP A 97 12.05 -11.01 1.19
N GLU A 98 12.42 -11.17 -0.08
CA GLU A 98 13.51 -12.08 -0.50
C GLU A 98 14.85 -11.75 0.16
N PHE A 99 15.10 -10.47 0.46
CA PHE A 99 16.38 -10.01 1.01
C PHE A 99 16.33 -9.66 2.50
N GLY A 100 15.18 -9.76 3.16
CA GLY A 100 15.02 -9.40 4.57
C GLY A 100 15.23 -7.90 4.85
N LEU A 101 15.03 -7.06 3.84
CA LEU A 101 15.24 -5.61 3.93
C LEU A 101 13.93 -4.82 3.96
N GLY A 102 12.80 -5.49 3.76
CA GLY A 102 11.48 -4.90 3.83
C GLY A 102 10.97 -4.71 5.25
N LEU A 103 9.93 -3.89 5.38
CA LEU A 103 9.26 -3.72 6.67
C LEU A 103 8.58 -5.03 7.11
N GLN A 104 8.58 -5.27 8.43
CA GLN A 104 7.93 -6.41 9.05
C GLN A 104 6.69 -5.93 9.82
N PRO A 105 5.53 -5.73 9.17
CA PRO A 105 4.36 -5.18 9.81
C PRO A 105 3.68 -6.18 10.76
N ASN A 106 3.01 -5.65 11.78
CA ASN A 106 2.13 -6.42 12.66
C ASN A 106 0.80 -6.73 11.98
N VAL A 107 0.37 -5.80 11.12
CA VAL A 107 -0.89 -5.90 10.38
C VAL A 107 -0.65 -5.55 8.91
N LEU A 108 -1.23 -6.35 8.02
CA LEU A 108 -1.28 -6.07 6.58
C LEU A 108 -2.73 -5.92 6.14
N VAL A 109 -3.02 -4.87 5.39
CA VAL A 109 -4.30 -4.67 4.70
C VAL A 109 -4.07 -4.76 3.20
N SER A 110 -4.24 -5.94 2.64
CA SER A 110 -4.21 -6.11 1.18
C SER A 110 -5.39 -5.42 0.52
N LEU A 111 -5.15 -4.76 -0.59
CA LEU A 111 -6.19 -4.08 -1.38
C LEU A 111 -6.58 -4.94 -2.58
N THR A 112 -7.90 -5.12 -2.78
CA THR A 112 -8.51 -5.88 -3.88
C THR A 112 -8.27 -7.38 -3.79
N ALA A 113 -7.01 -7.82 -3.73
CA ALA A 113 -6.60 -9.21 -3.55
C ALA A 113 -5.22 -9.27 -2.87
N PRO A 114 -4.93 -10.30 -2.07
CA PRO A 114 -3.57 -10.55 -1.57
C PRO A 114 -2.61 -10.80 -2.72
N LYS A 115 -1.41 -10.22 -2.65
CA LYS A 115 -0.34 -10.45 -3.61
C LYS A 115 0.39 -11.76 -3.31
N MET A 116 1.03 -12.33 -4.31
CA MET A 116 1.77 -13.59 -4.14
C MET A 116 2.89 -13.48 -3.11
N GLY A 117 3.58 -12.34 -3.09
CA GLY A 117 4.69 -12.09 -2.18
C GLY A 117 4.32 -12.05 -0.70
N VAL A 118 3.03 -11.91 -0.35
CA VAL A 118 2.61 -11.89 1.06
C VAL A 118 2.23 -13.26 1.62
N LYS A 119 2.44 -14.35 0.88
CA LYS A 119 2.17 -15.73 1.37
C LYS A 119 2.96 -16.08 2.65
N SER A 120 4.15 -15.54 2.80
CA SER A 120 5.00 -15.76 3.98
C SER A 120 4.71 -14.81 5.14
N PHE A 121 3.75 -13.90 4.99
CA PHE A 121 3.37 -12.95 6.02
C PHE A 121 2.72 -13.65 7.22
N LYS A 122 3.21 -13.37 8.43
CA LYS A 122 2.80 -14.06 9.67
C LYS A 122 1.97 -13.18 10.62
N GLY A 123 1.81 -11.89 10.31
CA GLY A 123 0.98 -10.98 11.11
C GLY A 123 -0.50 -11.12 10.83
N ARG A 124 -1.31 -10.25 11.41
CA ARG A 124 -2.75 -10.21 11.10
C ARG A 124 -2.96 -9.67 9.70
N HIS A 125 -3.66 -10.40 8.87
CA HIS A 125 -3.86 -10.06 7.47
C HIS A 125 -5.34 -9.77 7.19
N PHE A 126 -5.61 -8.60 6.64
CA PHE A 126 -6.94 -8.18 6.25
C PHE A 126 -7.01 -7.94 4.75
N LEU A 127 -8.17 -8.19 4.18
CA LEU A 127 -8.51 -7.83 2.82
C LEU A 127 -9.43 -6.61 2.84
N GLY A 128 -9.04 -5.54 2.15
CA GLY A 128 -9.80 -4.32 1.90
C GLY A 128 -10.00 -4.08 0.42
N GLY A 129 -10.51 -2.90 0.04
CA GLY A 129 -10.60 -2.50 -1.36
C GLY A 129 -11.98 -2.65 -1.98
N ARG A 130 -13.03 -2.65 -1.16
CA ARG A 130 -14.44 -2.68 -1.62
C ARG A 130 -14.91 -1.36 -2.28
N PHE A 131 -14.02 -0.39 -2.40
CA PHE A 131 -14.29 0.95 -2.93
C PHE A 131 -14.14 1.07 -4.45
N ILE A 132 -13.94 -0.02 -5.17
CA ILE A 132 -14.00 0.00 -6.64
C ILE A 132 -15.44 0.30 -7.04
N SER A 133 -15.69 1.53 -7.52
CA SER A 133 -17.03 1.94 -7.93
C SER A 133 -17.49 1.13 -9.13
N LYS A 134 -18.80 0.88 -9.21
CA LYS A 134 -19.41 0.24 -10.39
C LYS A 134 -19.06 0.96 -11.70
N PHE A 135 -18.85 2.27 -11.64
CA PHE A 135 -18.46 3.09 -12.77
C PHE A 135 -17.03 2.78 -13.25
N VAL A 136 -16.08 2.63 -12.33
CA VAL A 136 -14.69 2.24 -12.67
C VAL A 136 -14.68 0.80 -13.19
N SER A 137 -15.40 -0.10 -12.56
CA SER A 137 -15.52 -1.47 -13.06
C SER A 137 -16.14 -1.50 -14.46
N GLN A 138 -17.20 -0.76 -14.74
CA GLN A 138 -17.84 -0.70 -16.07
C GLN A 138 -16.96 -0.04 -17.15
N HIS A 139 -16.13 0.94 -16.80
CA HIS A 139 -15.21 1.60 -17.74
C HIS A 139 -14.00 0.74 -18.08
N PHE A 140 -13.43 0.07 -17.08
CA PHE A 140 -12.33 -0.90 -17.28
C PHE A 140 -12.80 -2.10 -18.11
N VAL A 141 -14.02 -2.55 -17.88
CA VAL A 141 -14.73 -3.59 -18.64
C VAL A 141 -14.87 -3.24 -20.11
N ARG A 142 -15.19 -1.98 -20.41
CA ARG A 142 -15.39 -1.54 -21.80
C ARG A 142 -14.07 -1.46 -22.58
N ILE A 143 -12.95 -1.21 -21.88
CA ILE A 143 -11.61 -1.16 -22.50
C ILE A 143 -11.00 -2.55 -22.65
N LEU A 144 -11.30 -3.49 -21.74
CA LEU A 144 -10.71 -4.84 -21.72
C LEU A 144 -11.71 -5.96 -22.06
N GLN A 145 -12.96 -5.64 -22.45
CA GLN A 145 -14.05 -6.61 -22.60
C GLN A 145 -14.29 -7.47 -21.34
N LEU A 146 -13.96 -6.96 -20.17
CA LEU A 146 -14.07 -7.67 -18.91
C LEU A 146 -15.21 -7.09 -18.08
N THR A 147 -16.22 -7.91 -17.78
CA THR A 147 -17.34 -7.58 -16.89
C THR A 147 -16.91 -7.81 -15.44
N VAL A 148 -16.33 -6.81 -14.76
CA VAL A 148 -15.76 -7.01 -13.44
C VAL A 148 -16.55 -6.31 -12.34
N SER A 149 -17.47 -7.04 -11.73
CA SER A 149 -17.89 -6.84 -10.34
C SER A 149 -16.81 -7.48 -9.43
N CYS A 150 -16.61 -7.02 -8.17
CA CYS A 150 -15.72 -7.73 -7.22
C CYS A 150 -16.05 -9.24 -7.12
N ARG A 151 -17.29 -9.62 -7.37
CA ARG A 151 -17.76 -11.01 -7.42
C ARG A 151 -17.26 -11.74 -8.65
N THR A 152 -17.12 -11.04 -9.78
CA THR A 152 -16.66 -11.58 -11.06
C THR A 152 -15.15 -11.77 -11.10
N MET A 153 -14.37 -10.92 -10.44
CA MET A 153 -12.91 -11.13 -10.35
C MET A 153 -12.57 -12.38 -9.54
N ASP A 154 -13.30 -12.61 -8.46
CA ASP A 154 -13.11 -13.81 -7.62
C ASP A 154 -13.43 -15.10 -8.42
N GLU A 155 -14.56 -15.08 -9.14
CA GLU A 155 -15.02 -16.23 -9.96
C GLU A 155 -14.17 -16.42 -11.23
N GLU A 156 -13.77 -15.33 -11.91
CA GLU A 156 -13.04 -15.39 -13.18
C GLU A 156 -11.56 -15.76 -12.98
N TYR A 157 -10.96 -15.31 -11.88
CA TYR A 157 -9.55 -15.63 -11.57
C TYR A 157 -9.38 -16.72 -10.51
N GLY A 158 -10.48 -17.29 -10.02
CA GLY A 158 -10.46 -18.36 -9.01
C GLY A 158 -9.75 -17.97 -7.71
N LEU A 159 -9.86 -16.70 -7.30
CA LEU A 159 -9.13 -16.16 -6.17
C LEU A 159 -9.63 -16.67 -4.82
N ASN A 160 -10.87 -17.21 -4.78
CA ASN A 160 -11.54 -17.70 -3.56
C ASN A 160 -11.51 -16.67 -2.42
N LEU A 161 -11.79 -15.41 -2.74
CA LEU A 161 -11.75 -14.32 -1.78
C LEU A 161 -12.87 -14.47 -0.74
N PRO A 162 -12.63 -14.13 0.52
CA PRO A 162 -13.63 -14.24 1.56
C PRO A 162 -14.78 -13.26 1.32
N LYS A 163 -16.00 -13.67 1.66
CA LYS A 163 -17.16 -12.80 1.59
C LYS A 163 -17.10 -11.74 2.69
N TYR A 164 -17.30 -10.48 2.33
CA TYR A 164 -17.38 -9.40 3.29
C TYR A 164 -18.69 -9.49 4.08
N PRO A 165 -18.66 -9.54 5.42
CA PRO A 165 -19.85 -9.58 6.23
C PRO A 165 -20.63 -8.25 6.15
N GLY A 166 -21.88 -8.27 5.71
CA GLY A 166 -22.75 -7.09 5.67
C GLY A 166 -22.15 -5.90 4.94
N PHE A 167 -21.98 -4.77 5.64
CA PHE A 167 -21.44 -3.52 5.12
C PHE A 167 -19.98 -3.28 5.47
N THR A 168 -19.26 -4.26 6.02
CA THR A 168 -17.85 -4.09 6.39
C THR A 168 -17.00 -3.80 5.15
N GLN A 169 -15.97 -2.97 5.34
CA GLN A 169 -15.03 -2.58 4.28
C GLN A 169 -13.76 -3.45 4.27
N ILE A 170 -13.57 -4.24 5.33
CA ILE A 170 -12.44 -5.16 5.50
C ILE A 170 -12.92 -6.49 6.02
N VAL A 171 -12.16 -7.55 5.72
CA VAL A 171 -12.35 -8.89 6.27
C VAL A 171 -10.99 -9.47 6.65
N GLU A 172 -10.89 -10.09 7.81
CA GLU A 172 -9.66 -10.76 8.24
C GLU A 172 -9.48 -12.07 7.48
N LEU A 173 -8.33 -12.22 6.86
CA LEU A 173 -7.93 -13.46 6.21
C LEU A 173 -7.41 -14.39 7.30
N ARG A 174 -8.02 -15.55 7.43
CA ARG A 174 -7.48 -16.59 8.32
C ARG A 174 -6.16 -17.05 7.71
N SER A 175 -5.09 -17.07 8.51
CA SER A 175 -3.89 -17.80 8.13
C SER A 175 -4.32 -19.23 7.80
N HIS A 176 -4.04 -19.72 6.59
CA HIS A 176 -4.13 -21.13 6.33
C HIS A 176 -3.15 -21.81 7.30
N GLU A 177 -3.68 -22.44 8.34
CA GLU A 177 -2.95 -23.50 9.02
C GLU A 177 -2.61 -24.55 7.95
N PRO A 178 -1.36 -25.06 7.93
CA PRO A 178 -0.90 -26.00 6.94
C PRO A 178 -1.70 -27.29 6.91
#